data_7532d2cc1d3e815b55288f64a58d1b7a
#
_entry.id   7532d2cc1d3e815b55288f64a58d1b7a
#
_cell.length_a   1.000
_cell.length_b   1.000
_cell.length_c   1.000
_cell.angle_alpha   90.00
_cell.angle_beta   90.00
_cell.angle_gamma   90.00
#
_symmetry.space_group_name_H-M   'P 1'
#
loop_
_entity.id
_entity.type
_entity.pdbx_description
1 polymer ?
#
loop_
_entity_poly.entity_id
_entity_poly.type
_entity_poly.pdbx_seq_one_letter_code
_entity_poly.pdbx_strand_id
1 'polypeptide(L)'
;MKPTQFSIHVTTFLAHYLVAQRNASPNTIKAYRDVFTLLLRFCRDVRGIALERLQIKQIDVALVEAFLDYLGEERHCSLRTRNHRLSALHAFFRYVQSEEPDHMLQCQRILAIPVRKHAHKNVQYLSKDSLAAIFAQPDLRSCDGRRDAVLLSVLYDTGARVQELIDLSVGDIRLDSPAQVRLMGKGRKARAVPIMEVTVQLLRNYMHEIGLDRPEQFGQSLFRNGRGERLSRSGVRYILQKYVMKARGTCPSLSQDVSPHTFRHTKGMHLLQSEVPLVIVRDFLGHGDLKTTQIYARANIEMKRAALEKVGDSSPVAELPSWQLDKDLLQWLKAL
;
A
#
# COMPACT_ATOMS: atom_id res chain seq x y z
N MET A 1 -25.40 -25.66 -23.00
CA MET A 1 -25.85 -25.60 -21.59
C MET A 1 -26.34 -24.17 -21.33
N LYS A 2 -27.54 -23.97 -20.75
CA LYS A 2 -28.02 -22.61 -20.43
C LYS A 2 -27.25 -22.09 -19.21
N PRO A 3 -26.77 -20.83 -19.21
CA PRO A 3 -26.08 -20.26 -18.08
C PRO A 3 -27.02 -20.17 -16.86
N THR A 4 -26.47 -20.39 -15.65
CA THR A 4 -27.25 -20.26 -14.42
C THR A 4 -27.46 -18.78 -14.08
N GLN A 5 -28.49 -18.47 -13.29
CA GLN A 5 -28.74 -17.11 -12.80
C GLN A 5 -27.49 -16.53 -12.11
N PHE A 6 -26.81 -17.32 -11.28
CA PHE A 6 -25.56 -16.92 -10.62
C PHE A 6 -24.46 -16.54 -11.64
N SER A 7 -24.25 -17.37 -12.68
CA SER A 7 -23.23 -17.08 -13.70
C SER A 7 -23.52 -15.80 -14.50
N ILE A 8 -24.80 -15.56 -14.79
CA ILE A 8 -25.25 -14.32 -15.46
C ILE A 8 -24.91 -13.11 -14.58
N HIS A 9 -25.29 -13.15 -13.29
CA HIS A 9 -25.05 -12.03 -12.37
C HIS A 9 -23.56 -11.78 -12.13
N VAL A 10 -22.74 -12.82 -11.97
CA VAL A 10 -21.27 -12.64 -11.83
C VAL A 10 -20.69 -11.99 -13.08
N THR A 11 -21.12 -12.43 -14.27
CA THR A 11 -20.64 -11.85 -15.54
C THR A 11 -21.06 -10.38 -15.66
N THR A 12 -22.35 -10.07 -15.44
CA THR A 12 -22.86 -8.69 -15.51
C THR A 12 -22.18 -7.80 -14.45
N PHE A 13 -22.00 -8.30 -13.24
CA PHE A 13 -21.30 -7.57 -12.17
C PHE A 13 -19.87 -7.22 -12.57
N LEU A 14 -19.07 -8.19 -13.04
CA LEU A 14 -17.68 -7.97 -13.39
C LEU A 14 -17.47 -7.17 -14.67
N ALA A 15 -18.29 -7.44 -15.72
CA ALA A 15 -18.09 -6.85 -17.04
C ALA A 15 -18.84 -5.52 -17.24
N HIS A 16 -19.97 -5.32 -16.57
CA HIS A 16 -20.81 -4.13 -16.77
C HIS A 16 -20.92 -3.26 -15.53
N TYR A 17 -21.40 -3.79 -14.41
CA TYR A 17 -21.64 -2.99 -13.20
C TYR A 17 -20.37 -2.34 -12.66
N LEU A 18 -19.31 -3.12 -12.48
CA LEU A 18 -18.03 -2.59 -11.97
C LEU A 18 -17.37 -1.62 -12.96
N VAL A 19 -17.49 -1.86 -14.26
CA VAL A 19 -16.89 -1.02 -15.31
C VAL A 19 -17.68 0.26 -15.51
N ALA A 20 -18.95 0.14 -15.91
CA ALA A 20 -19.77 1.26 -16.36
C ALA A 20 -20.36 2.08 -15.20
N GLN A 21 -20.87 1.41 -14.14
CA GLN A 21 -21.57 2.12 -13.06
C GLN A 21 -20.63 2.50 -11.91
N ARG A 22 -19.63 1.66 -11.59
CA ARG A 22 -18.70 1.92 -10.46
C ARG A 22 -17.37 2.50 -10.88
N ASN A 23 -17.10 2.61 -12.19
CA ASN A 23 -15.81 3.07 -12.73
C ASN A 23 -14.61 2.44 -12.01
N ALA A 24 -14.72 1.12 -11.76
CA ALA A 24 -13.71 0.38 -11.00
C ALA A 24 -12.43 0.22 -11.83
N SER A 25 -11.28 0.32 -11.17
CA SER A 25 -10.00 0.12 -11.85
C SER A 25 -9.84 -1.32 -12.35
N PRO A 26 -9.08 -1.55 -13.45
CA PRO A 26 -8.79 -2.91 -13.94
C PRO A 26 -8.22 -3.83 -12.86
N ASN A 27 -7.42 -3.30 -11.94
CA ASN A 27 -6.87 -4.06 -10.81
C ASN A 27 -7.96 -4.47 -9.81
N THR A 28 -8.96 -3.62 -9.58
CA THR A 28 -10.10 -3.94 -8.71
C THR A 28 -10.95 -5.05 -9.33
N ILE A 29 -11.23 -4.95 -10.63
CA ILE A 29 -11.99 -5.98 -11.38
C ILE A 29 -11.24 -7.31 -11.35
N LYS A 30 -9.92 -7.30 -11.59
CA LYS A 30 -9.08 -8.49 -11.49
C LYS A 30 -9.14 -9.11 -10.10
N ALA A 31 -9.00 -8.30 -9.04
CA ALA A 31 -9.06 -8.79 -7.67
C ALA A 31 -10.41 -9.42 -7.34
N TYR A 32 -11.51 -8.83 -7.81
CA TYR A 32 -12.85 -9.40 -7.61
C TYR A 32 -13.04 -10.70 -8.40
N ARG A 33 -12.60 -10.74 -9.66
CA ARG A 33 -12.61 -11.97 -10.47
C ARG A 33 -11.85 -13.09 -9.76
N ASP A 34 -10.68 -12.79 -9.17
CA ASP A 34 -9.89 -13.78 -8.43
C ASP A 34 -10.65 -14.33 -7.20
N VAL A 35 -11.47 -13.49 -6.53
CA VAL A 35 -12.34 -13.94 -5.43
C VAL A 35 -13.39 -14.94 -5.92
N PHE A 36 -14.08 -14.62 -7.03
CA PHE A 36 -15.07 -15.54 -7.60
C PHE A 36 -14.45 -16.84 -8.10
N THR A 37 -13.27 -16.76 -8.72
CA THR A 37 -12.53 -17.96 -9.13
C THR A 37 -12.24 -18.88 -7.93
N LEU A 38 -11.83 -18.29 -6.79
CA LEU A 38 -11.56 -19.05 -5.58
C LEU A 38 -12.85 -19.61 -4.94
N LEU A 39 -13.92 -18.84 -4.90
CA LEU A 39 -15.23 -19.28 -4.42
C LEU A 39 -15.75 -20.47 -5.25
N LEU A 40 -15.68 -20.37 -6.57
CA LEU A 40 -16.12 -21.43 -7.48
C LEU A 40 -15.29 -22.69 -7.29
N ARG A 41 -13.97 -22.57 -7.16
CA ARG A 41 -13.11 -23.73 -6.84
C ARG A 41 -13.50 -24.36 -5.50
N PHE A 42 -13.73 -23.56 -4.46
CA PHE A 42 -14.20 -24.06 -3.17
C PHE A 42 -15.54 -24.80 -3.29
N CYS A 43 -16.51 -24.25 -4.01
CA CYS A 43 -17.80 -24.90 -4.25
C CYS A 43 -17.63 -26.25 -4.93
N ARG A 44 -16.78 -26.34 -5.96
CA ARG A 44 -16.54 -27.58 -6.70
C ARG A 44 -15.71 -28.58 -5.92
N ASP A 45 -14.54 -28.17 -5.44
CA ASP A 45 -13.50 -29.08 -4.95
C ASP A 45 -13.71 -29.49 -3.49
N VAL A 46 -14.33 -28.62 -2.68
CA VAL A 46 -14.55 -28.86 -1.24
C VAL A 46 -16.00 -29.19 -0.93
N ARG A 47 -16.97 -28.55 -1.62
CA ARG A 47 -18.40 -28.73 -1.35
C ARG A 47 -19.08 -29.69 -2.34
N GLY A 48 -18.38 -30.17 -3.37
CA GLY A 48 -18.93 -31.09 -4.38
C GLY A 48 -20.07 -30.49 -5.21
N ILE A 49 -20.20 -29.17 -5.29
CA ILE A 49 -21.28 -28.50 -6.01
C ILE A 49 -20.90 -28.38 -7.49
N ALA A 50 -21.73 -28.95 -8.37
CA ALA A 50 -21.55 -28.80 -9.80
C ALA A 50 -21.75 -27.33 -10.22
N LEU A 51 -20.70 -26.68 -10.77
CA LEU A 51 -20.72 -25.25 -11.10
C LEU A 51 -21.78 -24.89 -12.12
N GLU A 52 -22.08 -25.82 -13.03
CA GLU A 52 -23.10 -25.69 -14.08
C GLU A 52 -24.53 -25.61 -13.53
N ARG A 53 -24.71 -25.98 -12.26
CA ARG A 53 -26.01 -25.95 -11.56
C ARG A 53 -26.04 -24.99 -10.38
N LEU A 54 -24.92 -24.26 -10.13
CA LEU A 54 -24.82 -23.36 -9.00
C LEU A 54 -25.83 -22.19 -9.16
N GLN A 55 -26.75 -22.07 -8.20
CA GLN A 55 -27.74 -21.02 -8.11
C GLN A 55 -27.38 -20.01 -7.02
N ILE A 56 -27.88 -18.78 -7.11
CA ILE A 56 -27.67 -17.73 -6.10
C ILE A 56 -28.12 -18.22 -4.71
N LYS A 57 -29.27 -18.89 -4.63
CA LYS A 57 -29.84 -19.39 -3.37
C LYS A 57 -28.93 -20.37 -2.61
N GLN A 58 -28.00 -21.03 -3.31
CA GLN A 58 -27.05 -21.96 -2.69
C GLN A 58 -25.85 -21.24 -2.04
N ILE A 59 -25.64 -19.98 -2.38
CA ILE A 59 -24.57 -19.17 -1.79
C ILE A 59 -25.16 -18.42 -0.61
N ASP A 60 -25.43 -19.14 0.46
CA ASP A 60 -25.97 -18.59 1.70
C ASP A 60 -24.85 -18.17 2.69
N VAL A 61 -25.25 -17.72 3.88
CA VAL A 61 -24.32 -17.32 4.94
C VAL A 61 -23.38 -18.46 5.30
N ALA A 62 -23.92 -19.68 5.47
CA ALA A 62 -23.13 -20.84 5.89
C ALA A 62 -22.04 -21.19 4.86
N LEU A 63 -22.36 -21.11 3.55
CA LEU A 63 -21.38 -21.34 2.49
C LEU A 63 -20.31 -20.24 2.45
N VAL A 64 -20.70 -18.97 2.63
CA VAL A 64 -19.74 -17.85 2.66
C VAL A 64 -18.82 -17.96 3.87
N GLU A 65 -19.34 -18.26 5.05
CA GLU A 65 -18.53 -18.46 6.27
C GLU A 65 -17.58 -19.63 6.10
N ALA A 66 -18.05 -20.79 5.62
CA ALA A 66 -17.21 -21.95 5.33
C ALA A 66 -16.11 -21.64 4.30
N PHE A 67 -16.41 -20.82 3.27
CA PHE A 67 -15.39 -20.34 2.33
C PHE A 67 -14.35 -19.46 3.01
N LEU A 68 -14.76 -18.55 3.90
CA LEU A 68 -13.83 -17.71 4.65
C LEU A 68 -12.95 -18.54 5.61
N ASP A 69 -13.49 -19.58 6.23
CA ASP A 69 -12.71 -20.46 7.10
C ASP A 69 -11.74 -21.34 6.30
N TYR A 70 -12.17 -21.91 5.18
CA TYR A 70 -11.28 -22.58 4.21
C TYR A 70 -10.10 -21.67 3.78
N LEU A 71 -10.36 -20.38 3.53
CA LEU A 71 -9.29 -19.45 3.21
C LEU A 71 -8.29 -19.26 4.35
N GLY A 72 -8.74 -19.35 5.60
CA GLY A 72 -7.89 -19.22 6.78
C GLY A 72 -7.11 -20.49 7.09
N GLU A 73 -7.79 -21.59 7.13
CA GLU A 73 -7.28 -22.88 7.63
C GLU A 73 -6.48 -23.61 6.57
N GLU A 74 -7.06 -23.82 5.39
CA GLU A 74 -6.42 -24.59 4.31
C GLU A 74 -5.47 -23.72 3.44
N ARG A 75 -5.85 -22.47 3.20
CA ARG A 75 -5.08 -21.56 2.33
C ARG A 75 -4.16 -20.61 3.10
N HIS A 76 -4.14 -20.71 4.43
CA HIS A 76 -3.32 -19.90 5.33
C HIS A 76 -3.37 -18.37 5.03
N CYS A 77 -4.53 -17.88 4.60
CA CYS A 77 -4.72 -16.48 4.29
C CYS A 77 -4.84 -15.64 5.57
N SER A 78 -4.15 -14.50 5.59
CA SER A 78 -4.27 -13.54 6.70
C SER A 78 -5.71 -13.03 6.85
N LEU A 79 -6.09 -12.59 8.07
CA LEU A 79 -7.40 -11.97 8.33
C LEU A 79 -7.66 -10.78 7.40
N ARG A 80 -6.64 -9.98 7.10
CA ARG A 80 -6.75 -8.87 6.14
C ARG A 80 -7.14 -9.36 4.75
N THR A 81 -6.56 -10.46 4.28
CA THR A 81 -6.87 -11.06 2.98
C THR A 81 -8.28 -11.62 2.96
N ARG A 82 -8.71 -12.32 4.04
CA ARG A 82 -10.08 -12.82 4.20
C ARG A 82 -11.10 -11.67 4.17
N ASN A 83 -10.85 -10.58 4.92
CA ASN A 83 -11.70 -9.40 4.93
C ASN A 83 -11.80 -8.73 3.54
N HIS A 84 -10.70 -8.66 2.80
CA HIS A 84 -10.71 -8.16 1.41
C HIS A 84 -11.62 -9.01 0.51
N ARG A 85 -11.58 -10.33 0.66
CA ARG A 85 -12.42 -11.22 -0.13
C ARG A 85 -13.89 -11.13 0.27
N LEU A 86 -14.17 -11.03 1.58
CA LEU A 86 -15.51 -10.75 2.07
C LEU A 86 -16.06 -9.43 1.52
N SER A 87 -15.24 -8.37 1.47
CA SER A 87 -15.65 -7.08 0.89
C SER A 87 -16.01 -7.18 -0.59
N ALA A 88 -15.36 -8.05 -1.36
CA ALA A 88 -15.73 -8.29 -2.76
C ALA A 88 -17.07 -9.03 -2.86
N LEU A 89 -17.32 -10.02 -2.01
CA LEU A 89 -18.63 -10.71 -1.92
C LEU A 89 -19.72 -9.74 -1.48
N HIS A 90 -19.47 -8.91 -0.48
CA HIS A 90 -20.43 -7.87 -0.07
C HIS A 90 -20.76 -6.91 -1.22
N ALA A 91 -19.78 -6.50 -2.03
CA ALA A 91 -20.04 -5.65 -3.18
C ALA A 91 -20.93 -6.34 -4.22
N PHE A 92 -20.73 -7.64 -4.45
CA PHE A 92 -21.55 -8.45 -5.33
C PHE A 92 -22.97 -8.62 -4.79
N PHE A 93 -23.14 -8.99 -3.52
CA PHE A 93 -24.46 -9.20 -2.95
C PHE A 93 -25.25 -7.90 -2.77
N ARG A 94 -24.60 -6.73 -2.64
CA ARG A 94 -25.29 -5.43 -2.79
C ARG A 94 -25.83 -5.20 -4.18
N TYR A 95 -25.08 -5.60 -5.21
CA TYR A 95 -25.52 -5.55 -6.58
C TYR A 95 -26.70 -6.53 -6.80
N VAL A 96 -26.57 -7.79 -6.38
CA VAL A 96 -27.66 -8.78 -6.51
C VAL A 96 -28.93 -8.31 -5.79
N GLN A 97 -28.80 -7.71 -4.61
CA GLN A 97 -29.95 -7.17 -3.85
C GLN A 97 -30.74 -6.12 -4.63
N SER A 98 -30.08 -5.32 -5.48
CA SER A 98 -30.75 -4.32 -6.30
C SER A 98 -31.37 -4.91 -7.59
N GLU A 99 -30.83 -6.02 -8.09
CA GLU A 99 -31.29 -6.64 -9.34
C GLU A 99 -32.37 -7.73 -9.11
N GLU A 100 -32.32 -8.41 -7.95
CA GLU A 100 -33.14 -9.59 -7.66
C GLU A 100 -33.83 -9.44 -6.29
N PRO A 101 -35.01 -8.84 -6.23
CA PRO A 101 -35.76 -8.67 -4.98
C PRO A 101 -36.06 -9.96 -4.23
N ASP A 102 -36.24 -11.09 -4.94
CA ASP A 102 -36.52 -12.40 -4.35
C ASP A 102 -35.39 -12.92 -3.46
N HIS A 103 -34.15 -12.43 -3.67
CA HIS A 103 -32.98 -12.78 -2.87
C HIS A 103 -32.62 -11.74 -1.79
N MET A 104 -33.47 -10.74 -1.55
CA MET A 104 -33.18 -9.61 -0.66
C MET A 104 -32.78 -10.07 0.74
N LEU A 105 -33.55 -10.95 1.36
CA LEU A 105 -33.26 -11.42 2.73
C LEU A 105 -31.96 -12.20 2.81
N GLN A 106 -31.67 -13.04 1.81
CA GLN A 106 -30.42 -13.78 1.71
C GLN A 106 -29.25 -12.80 1.59
N CYS A 107 -29.35 -11.80 0.72
CA CYS A 107 -28.34 -10.77 0.52
C CYS A 107 -28.09 -9.99 1.83
N GLN A 108 -29.13 -9.57 2.54
CA GLN A 108 -29.01 -8.87 3.81
C GLN A 108 -28.25 -9.70 4.87
N ARG A 109 -28.58 -10.98 4.98
CA ARG A 109 -27.89 -11.89 5.90
C ARG A 109 -26.40 -12.03 5.58
N ILE A 110 -26.04 -12.16 4.29
CA ILE A 110 -24.64 -12.21 3.85
C ILE A 110 -23.92 -10.88 4.14
N LEU A 111 -24.58 -9.75 3.87
CA LEU A 111 -24.04 -8.42 4.13
C LEU A 111 -23.85 -8.15 5.63
N ALA A 112 -24.57 -8.85 6.49
CA ALA A 112 -24.43 -8.77 7.95
C ALA A 112 -23.22 -9.55 8.48
N ILE A 113 -22.54 -10.39 7.67
CA ILE A 113 -21.31 -11.09 8.10
C ILE A 113 -20.25 -10.04 8.49
N PRO A 114 -19.77 -10.06 9.76
CA PRO A 114 -18.89 -9.00 10.24
C PRO A 114 -17.48 -9.11 9.66
N VAL A 115 -16.89 -7.97 9.33
CA VAL A 115 -15.46 -7.86 9.03
C VAL A 115 -14.68 -8.05 10.33
N ARG A 116 -13.85 -9.08 10.43
CA ARG A 116 -13.06 -9.39 11.64
C ARG A 116 -12.01 -8.32 11.89
N LYS A 117 -11.92 -7.82 13.13
CA LYS A 117 -10.84 -6.90 13.53
C LYS A 117 -9.50 -7.59 13.42
N HIS A 118 -8.52 -6.91 12.88
CA HIS A 118 -7.13 -7.39 12.80
C HIS A 118 -6.18 -6.32 13.33
N ALA A 119 -5.09 -6.74 13.94
CA ALA A 119 -4.06 -5.82 14.41
C ALA A 119 -3.44 -5.05 13.24
N HIS A 120 -3.33 -3.75 13.36
CA HIS A 120 -2.56 -2.95 12.44
C HIS A 120 -1.08 -3.20 12.70
N LYS A 121 -0.34 -3.71 11.70
CA LYS A 121 1.12 -3.76 11.78
C LYS A 121 1.66 -2.33 11.85
N ASN A 122 2.63 -2.12 12.72
CA ASN A 122 3.36 -0.86 12.75
C ASN A 122 3.98 -0.59 11.37
N VAL A 123 3.97 0.69 10.97
CA VAL A 123 4.57 1.11 9.71
C VAL A 123 6.08 0.91 9.81
N GLN A 124 6.61 0.01 8.99
CA GLN A 124 8.06 -0.15 8.87
C GLN A 124 8.61 0.99 8.01
N TYR A 125 9.63 1.66 8.51
CA TYR A 125 10.40 2.68 7.79
C TYR A 125 11.88 2.51 8.07
N LEU A 126 12.72 3.06 7.20
CA LEU A 126 14.17 2.98 7.28
C LEU A 126 14.71 4.18 8.07
N SER A 127 15.74 3.95 8.89
CA SER A 127 16.55 5.03 9.46
C SER A 127 17.34 5.74 8.34
N LYS A 128 17.84 6.94 8.62
CA LYS A 128 18.70 7.67 7.69
C LYS A 128 19.96 6.86 7.32
N ASP A 129 20.56 6.18 8.29
CA ASP A 129 21.75 5.34 8.08
C ASP A 129 21.44 4.12 7.19
N SER A 130 20.31 3.44 7.44
CA SER A 130 19.86 2.33 6.60
C SER A 130 19.59 2.76 5.16
N LEU A 131 19.01 3.94 4.98
CA LEU A 131 18.76 4.51 3.66
C LEU A 131 20.06 4.88 2.95
N ALA A 132 21.00 5.53 3.65
CA ALA A 132 22.34 5.85 3.14
C ALA A 132 23.11 4.60 2.74
N ALA A 133 23.06 3.53 3.56
CA ALA A 133 23.67 2.26 3.23
C ALA A 133 23.13 1.65 1.93
N ILE A 134 21.82 1.77 1.66
CA ILE A 134 21.22 1.29 0.39
C ILE A 134 21.69 2.16 -0.78
N PHE A 135 21.69 3.50 -0.64
CA PHE A 135 22.09 4.41 -1.72
C PHE A 135 23.57 4.31 -2.09
N ALA A 136 24.42 3.83 -1.19
CA ALA A 136 25.84 3.60 -1.45
C ALA A 136 26.13 2.35 -2.29
N GLN A 137 25.14 1.49 -2.56
CA GLN A 137 25.36 0.19 -3.21
C GLN A 137 25.41 0.21 -4.75
N PRO A 138 24.68 1.10 -5.48
CA PRO A 138 24.76 1.11 -6.94
C PRO A 138 26.17 1.44 -7.43
N ASP A 139 26.71 0.62 -8.33
CA ASP A 139 27.98 0.90 -8.98
C ASP A 139 27.80 1.92 -10.11
N LEU A 140 28.12 3.17 -9.84
CA LEU A 140 27.97 4.27 -10.78
C LEU A 140 28.85 4.18 -12.04
N ARG A 141 29.80 3.25 -12.11
CA ARG A 141 30.59 2.96 -13.31
C ARG A 141 29.81 2.14 -14.36
N SER A 142 28.77 1.43 -13.93
CA SER A 142 27.92 0.64 -14.83
C SER A 142 26.64 1.39 -15.21
N CYS A 143 26.17 1.24 -16.45
CA CYS A 143 24.91 1.83 -16.93
C CYS A 143 23.71 1.40 -16.06
N ASP A 144 23.64 0.11 -15.72
CA ASP A 144 22.58 -0.40 -14.83
C ASP A 144 22.64 0.22 -13.42
N GLY A 145 23.86 0.38 -12.88
CA GLY A 145 24.04 0.98 -11.56
C GLY A 145 23.64 2.46 -11.53
N ARG A 146 23.95 3.22 -12.58
CA ARG A 146 23.50 4.63 -12.71
C ARG A 146 21.98 4.72 -12.84
N ARG A 147 21.36 3.89 -13.69
CA ARG A 147 19.89 3.78 -13.75
C ARG A 147 19.27 3.46 -12.40
N ASP A 148 19.83 2.47 -11.70
CA ASP A 148 19.32 1.99 -10.41
C ASP A 148 19.48 3.07 -9.34
N ALA A 149 20.58 3.83 -9.32
CA ALA A 149 20.78 4.96 -8.42
C ALA A 149 19.72 6.04 -8.63
N VAL A 150 19.48 6.44 -9.89
CA VAL A 150 18.43 7.40 -10.25
C VAL A 150 17.05 6.88 -9.81
N LEU A 151 16.75 5.61 -10.09
CA LEU A 151 15.48 4.99 -9.71
C LEU A 151 15.23 5.04 -8.21
N LEU A 152 16.22 4.68 -7.40
CA LEU A 152 16.12 4.72 -5.94
C LEU A 152 15.98 6.14 -5.42
N SER A 153 16.74 7.11 -5.98
CA SER A 153 16.67 8.53 -5.60
C SER A 153 15.31 9.13 -5.92
N VAL A 154 14.79 8.92 -7.13
CA VAL A 154 13.44 9.38 -7.52
C VAL A 154 12.37 8.73 -6.67
N LEU A 155 12.47 7.42 -6.40
CA LEU A 155 11.51 6.70 -5.56
C LEU A 155 11.44 7.29 -4.14
N TYR A 156 12.58 7.61 -3.55
CA TYR A 156 12.65 8.18 -2.21
C TYR A 156 12.24 9.64 -2.19
N ASP A 157 12.82 10.48 -3.09
CA ASP A 157 12.54 11.92 -3.10
C ASP A 157 11.06 12.20 -3.30
N THR A 158 10.43 11.51 -4.23
CA THR A 158 9.02 11.74 -4.57
C THR A 158 8.05 10.96 -3.68
N GLY A 159 8.51 9.94 -2.97
CA GLY A 159 7.65 8.99 -2.27
C GLY A 159 6.63 8.33 -3.20
N ALA A 160 6.95 8.17 -4.49
CA ALA A 160 6.06 7.61 -5.50
C ALA A 160 5.58 6.19 -5.17
N ARG A 161 4.38 5.83 -5.61
CA ARG A 161 4.00 4.41 -5.68
C ARG A 161 4.79 3.74 -6.80
N VAL A 162 5.07 2.44 -6.66
CA VAL A 162 5.84 1.71 -7.69
C VAL A 162 5.22 1.85 -9.07
N GLN A 163 3.90 1.90 -9.20
CA GLN A 163 3.24 2.09 -10.49
C GLN A 163 3.46 3.50 -11.02
N GLU A 164 3.36 4.53 -10.17
CA GLU A 164 3.63 5.93 -10.55
C GLU A 164 5.07 6.08 -11.06
N LEU A 165 6.03 5.41 -10.40
CA LEU A 165 7.45 5.44 -10.79
C LEU A 165 7.70 4.80 -12.16
N ILE A 166 7.14 3.60 -12.42
CA ILE A 166 7.35 2.91 -13.70
C ILE A 166 6.58 3.54 -14.86
N ASP A 167 5.51 4.27 -14.56
CA ASP A 167 4.71 4.99 -15.57
C ASP A 167 5.31 6.35 -15.95
N LEU A 168 6.38 6.80 -15.27
CA LEU A 168 7.06 8.05 -15.60
C LEU A 168 7.58 8.03 -17.04
N SER A 169 7.23 9.07 -17.76
CA SER A 169 7.82 9.45 -19.05
C SER A 169 8.85 10.57 -18.85
N VAL A 170 9.67 10.80 -19.85
CA VAL A 170 10.62 11.92 -19.88
C VAL A 170 9.90 13.26 -19.69
N GLY A 171 8.74 13.43 -20.32
CA GLY A 171 7.93 14.66 -20.21
C GLY A 171 7.31 14.91 -18.83
N ASP A 172 7.40 13.93 -17.90
CA ASP A 172 6.98 14.13 -16.52
C ASP A 172 8.08 14.70 -15.62
N ILE A 173 9.30 14.87 -16.17
CA ILE A 173 10.48 15.35 -15.46
C ILE A 173 10.76 16.79 -15.90
N ARG A 174 10.78 17.72 -14.95
CA ARG A 174 11.27 19.08 -15.15
C ARG A 174 12.52 19.27 -14.31
N LEU A 175 13.66 19.51 -14.99
CA LEU A 175 14.98 19.67 -14.36
C LEU A 175 15.35 21.13 -14.10
N ASP A 176 14.58 22.08 -14.67
CA ASP A 176 14.77 23.51 -14.42
C ASP A 176 14.14 23.91 -13.10
N SER A 177 14.69 24.94 -12.46
CA SER A 177 14.22 25.44 -11.16
C SER A 177 12.80 26.04 -11.25
N PRO A 178 11.89 25.66 -10.37
CA PRO A 178 11.99 24.57 -9.38
C PRO A 178 11.87 23.19 -10.03
N ALA A 179 12.88 22.34 -9.81
CA ALA A 179 12.91 21.00 -10.37
C ALA A 179 11.84 20.10 -9.71
N GLN A 180 11.10 19.37 -10.55
CA GLN A 180 9.96 18.59 -10.07
C GLN A 180 9.66 17.37 -10.96
N VAL A 181 8.98 16.39 -10.38
CA VAL A 181 8.44 15.23 -11.07
C VAL A 181 6.91 15.25 -10.99
N ARG A 182 6.25 15.10 -12.13
CA ARG A 182 4.81 14.99 -12.22
C ARG A 182 4.40 13.53 -12.08
N LEU A 183 3.67 13.19 -11.04
CA LEU A 183 3.19 11.83 -10.76
C LEU A 183 1.69 11.73 -11.01
N MET A 184 1.26 10.69 -11.71
CA MET A 184 -0.15 10.38 -11.97
C MET A 184 -0.66 9.36 -10.96
N GLY A 185 -1.48 9.82 -10.00
CA GLY A 185 -2.06 8.98 -8.96
C GLY A 185 -3.36 8.28 -9.35
N LYS A 186 -3.96 7.60 -8.37
CA LYS A 186 -5.27 6.93 -8.53
C LYS A 186 -6.34 7.96 -8.96
N GLY A 187 -7.15 7.59 -9.94
CA GLY A 187 -8.22 8.46 -10.48
C GLY A 187 -7.69 9.57 -11.38
N ARG A 188 -6.50 9.39 -11.98
CA ARG A 188 -5.84 10.36 -12.88
C ARG A 188 -5.56 11.73 -12.23
N LYS A 189 -5.46 11.78 -10.90
CA LYS A 189 -5.06 13.00 -10.20
C LYS A 189 -3.55 13.16 -10.31
N ALA A 190 -3.12 14.22 -11.02
CA ALA A 190 -1.72 14.57 -11.10
C ALA A 190 -1.27 15.32 -9.84
N ARG A 191 0.00 15.10 -9.43
CA ARG A 191 0.68 15.95 -8.47
C ARG A 191 2.10 16.20 -8.91
N ALA A 192 2.60 17.41 -8.71
CA ALA A 192 3.99 17.76 -8.90
C ALA A 192 4.72 17.66 -7.55
N VAL A 193 5.85 16.98 -7.56
CA VAL A 193 6.66 16.78 -6.36
C VAL A 193 8.06 17.31 -6.62
N PRO A 194 8.57 18.23 -5.79
CA PRO A 194 9.93 18.73 -5.92
C PRO A 194 10.94 17.61 -5.66
N ILE A 195 12.07 17.69 -6.35
CA ILE A 195 13.20 16.77 -6.18
C ILE A 195 14.45 17.51 -5.75
N MET A 196 15.32 16.81 -5.03
CA MET A 196 16.56 17.36 -4.51
C MET A 196 17.60 17.54 -5.62
N GLU A 197 18.50 18.53 -5.47
CA GLU A 197 19.51 18.85 -6.48
C GLU A 197 20.39 17.65 -6.84
N VAL A 198 20.75 16.80 -5.87
CA VAL A 198 21.50 15.56 -6.14
C VAL A 198 20.75 14.64 -7.10
N THR A 199 19.42 14.50 -6.93
CA THR A 199 18.58 13.70 -7.82
C THR A 199 18.44 14.35 -9.20
N VAL A 200 18.42 15.70 -9.29
CA VAL A 200 18.43 16.44 -10.56
C VAL A 200 19.69 16.12 -11.35
N GLN A 201 20.86 16.15 -10.72
CA GLN A 201 22.14 15.85 -11.38
C GLN A 201 22.20 14.40 -11.85
N LEU A 202 21.77 13.46 -11.02
CA LEU A 202 21.69 12.05 -11.39
C LEU A 202 20.75 11.84 -12.60
N LEU A 203 19.58 12.47 -12.60
CA LEU A 203 18.62 12.41 -13.71
C LEU A 203 19.20 12.99 -14.99
N ARG A 204 19.81 14.18 -14.91
CA ARG A 204 20.42 14.85 -16.06
C ARG A 204 21.49 13.97 -16.72
N ASN A 205 22.41 13.43 -15.92
CA ASN A 205 23.47 12.56 -16.42
C ASN A 205 22.92 11.27 -17.03
N TYR A 206 21.96 10.64 -16.36
CA TYR A 206 21.32 9.42 -16.84
C TYR A 206 20.56 9.65 -18.15
N MET A 207 19.74 10.71 -18.23
CA MET A 207 18.96 11.01 -19.43
C MET A 207 19.85 11.34 -20.62
N HIS A 208 20.95 12.10 -20.39
CA HIS A 208 21.93 12.42 -21.42
C HIS A 208 22.63 11.15 -21.93
N GLU A 209 23.09 10.28 -21.03
CA GLU A 209 23.79 9.04 -21.37
C GLU A 209 22.96 8.10 -22.26
N ILE A 210 21.65 8.00 -22.00
CA ILE A 210 20.77 7.09 -22.77
C ILE A 210 19.98 7.82 -23.86
N GLY A 211 20.34 9.10 -24.15
CA GLY A 211 19.76 9.90 -25.23
C GLY A 211 18.29 10.28 -25.01
N LEU A 212 17.83 10.40 -23.76
CA LEU A 212 16.47 10.81 -23.42
C LEU A 212 16.29 12.31 -23.23
N ASP A 213 17.35 13.11 -23.37
CA ASP A 213 17.37 14.56 -23.23
C ASP A 213 16.83 15.31 -24.45
N ARG A 214 16.47 14.61 -25.52
CA ARG A 214 15.95 15.16 -26.77
C ARG A 214 14.43 15.34 -26.73
N PRO A 215 13.89 16.43 -27.34
CA PRO A 215 12.45 16.67 -27.36
C PRO A 215 11.60 15.53 -27.92
N GLU A 216 12.12 14.77 -28.89
CA GLU A 216 11.42 13.65 -29.52
C GLU A 216 11.21 12.49 -28.52
N GLN A 217 11.94 12.47 -27.40
CA GLN A 217 11.90 11.42 -26.40
C GLN A 217 10.89 11.69 -25.26
N PHE A 218 10.17 12.81 -25.26
CA PHE A 218 9.23 13.19 -24.18
C PHE A 218 8.20 12.10 -23.83
N GLY A 219 7.71 11.37 -24.81
CA GLY A 219 6.77 10.26 -24.59
C GLY A 219 7.40 8.96 -24.12
N GLN A 220 8.71 8.87 -24.09
CA GLN A 220 9.42 7.63 -23.76
C GLN A 220 9.45 7.37 -22.26
N SER A 221 9.42 6.08 -21.89
CA SER A 221 9.55 5.67 -20.49
C SER A 221 10.91 6.06 -19.93
N LEU A 222 10.92 6.69 -18.75
CA LEU A 222 12.13 7.12 -18.06
C LEU A 222 13.00 5.90 -17.66
N PHE A 223 12.39 4.86 -17.10
CA PHE A 223 13.09 3.67 -16.62
C PHE A 223 12.81 2.47 -17.52
N ARG A 224 13.88 1.89 -18.08
CA ARG A 224 13.83 0.74 -18.98
C ARG A 224 14.67 -0.41 -18.45
N ASN A 225 14.31 -1.63 -18.84
CA ASN A 225 15.10 -2.83 -18.60
C ASN A 225 16.23 -2.97 -19.65
N GLY A 226 17.10 -3.96 -19.50
CA GLY A 226 18.19 -4.20 -20.48
C GLY A 226 17.75 -4.56 -21.91
N ARG A 227 16.43 -4.76 -22.13
CA ARG A 227 15.85 -4.95 -23.47
C ARG A 227 15.25 -3.66 -24.05
N GLY A 228 15.38 -2.53 -23.36
CA GLY A 228 14.78 -1.25 -23.76
C GLY A 228 13.29 -1.12 -23.45
N GLU A 229 12.67 -2.10 -22.81
CA GLU A 229 11.25 -2.07 -22.45
C GLU A 229 11.06 -1.37 -21.08
N ARG A 230 9.86 -0.84 -20.85
CA ARG A 230 9.47 -0.27 -19.55
C ARG A 230 9.70 -1.27 -18.41
N LEU A 231 10.26 -0.80 -17.28
CA LEU A 231 10.40 -1.62 -16.09
C LEU A 231 9.04 -2.11 -15.57
N SER A 232 9.01 -3.34 -15.08
CA SER A 232 7.85 -3.91 -14.40
C SER A 232 7.92 -3.67 -12.88
N ARG A 233 6.80 -3.85 -12.17
CA ARG A 233 6.78 -3.80 -10.69
C ARG A 233 7.73 -4.83 -10.08
N SER A 234 7.81 -6.01 -10.66
CA SER A 234 8.74 -7.06 -10.24
C SER A 234 10.19 -6.66 -10.49
N GLY A 235 10.47 -5.97 -11.61
CA GLY A 235 11.80 -5.44 -11.91
C GLY A 235 12.26 -4.41 -10.88
N VAL A 236 11.42 -3.43 -10.54
CA VAL A 236 11.72 -2.45 -9.48
C VAL A 236 11.94 -3.14 -8.13
N ARG A 237 11.10 -4.12 -7.78
CA ARG A 237 11.28 -4.89 -6.55
C ARG A 237 12.60 -5.66 -6.54
N TYR A 238 12.97 -6.29 -7.64
CA TYR A 238 14.24 -7.00 -7.78
C TYR A 238 15.43 -6.06 -7.59
N ILE A 239 15.44 -4.90 -8.27
CA ILE A 239 16.47 -3.87 -8.13
C ILE A 239 16.62 -3.46 -6.66
N LEU A 240 15.51 -3.13 -6.00
CA LEU A 240 15.53 -2.74 -4.60
C LEU A 240 16.08 -3.84 -3.70
N GLN A 241 15.61 -5.07 -3.84
CA GLN A 241 16.06 -6.20 -3.04
C GLN A 241 17.56 -6.50 -3.26
N LYS A 242 18.06 -6.40 -4.50
CA LYS A 242 19.48 -6.53 -4.82
C LYS A 242 20.33 -5.59 -3.96
N TYR A 243 19.94 -4.33 -3.83
CA TYR A 243 20.70 -3.33 -3.05
C TYR A 243 20.46 -3.43 -1.54
N VAL A 244 19.27 -3.82 -1.11
CA VAL A 244 18.99 -4.12 0.30
C VAL A 244 19.88 -5.27 0.79
N MET A 245 19.98 -6.35 0.01
CA MET A 245 20.83 -7.50 0.38
C MET A 245 22.32 -7.12 0.46
N LYS A 246 22.81 -6.30 -0.47
CA LYS A 246 24.18 -5.78 -0.43
C LYS A 246 24.41 -4.87 0.79
N ALA A 247 23.49 -3.93 1.07
CA ALA A 247 23.59 -2.99 2.17
C ALA A 247 23.58 -3.68 3.54
N ARG A 248 22.97 -4.85 3.67
CA ARG A 248 22.95 -5.62 4.90
C ARG A 248 24.35 -6.11 5.34
N GLY A 249 25.29 -6.23 4.40
CA GLY A 249 26.69 -6.51 4.72
C GLY A 249 27.34 -5.39 5.57
N THR A 250 26.92 -4.14 5.37
CA THR A 250 27.43 -2.97 6.10
C THR A 250 26.45 -2.48 7.19
N CYS A 251 25.17 -2.82 7.09
CA CYS A 251 24.12 -2.43 8.02
C CYS A 251 23.28 -3.67 8.41
N PRO A 252 23.72 -4.53 9.34
CA PRO A 252 23.03 -5.77 9.71
C PRO A 252 21.62 -5.55 10.29
N SER A 253 21.35 -4.38 10.88
CA SER A 253 20.04 -4.01 11.40
C SER A 253 18.99 -3.75 10.30
N LEU A 254 19.41 -3.65 9.04
CA LEU A 254 18.51 -3.42 7.92
C LEU A 254 17.60 -4.64 7.69
N SER A 255 16.28 -4.42 7.74
CA SER A 255 15.30 -5.47 7.46
C SER A 255 15.46 -6.04 6.05
N GLN A 256 15.19 -7.34 5.89
CA GLN A 256 15.12 -7.98 4.57
C GLN A 256 13.85 -7.56 3.79
N ASP A 257 12.77 -7.26 4.49
CA ASP A 257 11.46 -6.97 3.90
C ASP A 257 11.30 -5.49 3.52
N VAL A 258 12.31 -4.94 2.81
CA VAL A 258 12.21 -3.57 2.26
C VAL A 258 11.53 -3.63 0.90
N SER A 259 10.49 -2.84 0.75
CA SER A 259 9.68 -2.74 -0.48
C SER A 259 9.61 -1.30 -0.98
N PRO A 260 9.14 -1.03 -2.22
CA PRO A 260 8.87 0.34 -2.67
C PRO A 260 7.90 1.08 -1.74
N HIS A 261 6.96 0.38 -1.10
CA HIS A 261 6.10 0.98 -0.09
C HIS A 261 6.85 1.37 1.18
N THR A 262 7.86 0.60 1.56
CA THR A 262 8.75 0.95 2.69
C THR A 262 9.48 2.27 2.41
N PHE A 263 10.01 2.47 1.20
CA PHE A 263 10.63 3.76 0.78
C PHE A 263 9.64 4.93 0.89
N ARG A 264 8.43 4.74 0.40
CA ARG A 264 7.37 5.76 0.52
C ARG A 264 7.01 6.04 1.98
N HIS A 265 6.90 5.01 2.82
CA HIS A 265 6.67 5.18 4.25
C HIS A 265 7.84 5.90 4.93
N THR A 266 9.07 5.56 4.55
CA THR A 266 10.29 6.23 5.01
C THR A 266 10.25 7.72 4.70
N LYS A 267 9.93 8.10 3.45
CA LYS A 267 9.81 9.52 3.08
C LYS A 267 8.73 10.23 3.91
N GLY A 268 7.55 9.60 4.08
CA GLY A 268 6.48 10.15 4.91
C GLY A 268 6.90 10.36 6.36
N MET A 269 7.61 9.38 6.95
CA MET A 269 8.13 9.49 8.31
C MET A 269 9.22 10.55 8.43
N HIS A 270 10.16 10.61 7.51
CA HIS A 270 11.23 11.62 7.53
C HIS A 270 10.69 13.05 7.36
N LEU A 271 9.65 13.25 6.53
CA LEU A 271 8.98 14.55 6.41
C LEU A 271 8.33 14.95 7.75
N LEU A 272 7.65 14.03 8.42
CA LEU A 272 7.05 14.30 9.74
C LEU A 272 8.11 14.55 10.82
N GLN A 273 9.20 13.78 10.83
CA GLN A 273 10.33 14.00 11.75
C GLN A 273 11.01 15.36 11.53
N SER A 274 10.91 15.89 10.31
CA SER A 274 11.34 17.26 9.98
C SER A 274 10.24 18.32 10.23
N GLU A 275 9.25 18.01 11.07
CA GLU A 275 8.16 18.90 11.49
C GLU A 275 7.24 19.38 10.36
N VAL A 276 7.28 18.73 9.18
CA VAL A 276 6.37 19.06 8.07
C VAL A 276 4.92 18.73 8.47
N PRO A 277 3.97 19.68 8.34
CA PRO A 277 2.57 19.46 8.70
C PRO A 277 1.95 18.24 7.99
N LEU A 278 1.13 17.46 8.71
CA LEU A 278 0.55 16.22 8.20
C LEU A 278 -0.26 16.41 6.91
N VAL A 279 -0.88 17.59 6.74
CA VAL A 279 -1.64 17.95 5.53
C VAL A 279 -0.71 18.04 4.32
N ILE A 280 0.46 18.66 4.49
CA ILE A 280 1.47 18.78 3.42
C ILE A 280 2.02 17.38 3.09
N VAL A 281 2.31 16.55 4.09
CA VAL A 281 2.75 15.15 3.88
C VAL A 281 1.69 14.35 3.11
N ARG A 282 0.41 14.53 3.43
CA ARG A 282 -0.71 13.91 2.70
C ARG A 282 -0.69 14.31 1.22
N ASP A 283 -0.59 15.60 0.94
CA ASP A 283 -0.64 16.12 -0.41
C ASP A 283 0.62 15.74 -1.20
N PHE A 284 1.79 15.80 -0.57
CA PHE A 284 3.06 15.32 -1.12
C PHE A 284 2.98 13.85 -1.55
N LEU A 285 2.48 12.99 -0.70
CA LEU A 285 2.32 11.58 -1.00
C LEU A 285 1.10 11.28 -1.91
N GLY A 286 0.17 12.20 -2.09
CA GLY A 286 -1.05 12.00 -2.85
C GLY A 286 -1.97 10.95 -2.21
N HIS A 287 -2.19 11.07 -0.89
CA HIS A 287 -3.18 10.27 -0.18
C HIS A 287 -4.57 10.90 -0.34
N GLY A 288 -5.53 10.12 -0.86
CA GLY A 288 -6.90 10.59 -1.04
C GLY A 288 -7.65 10.80 0.28
N ASP A 289 -7.20 10.17 1.38
CA ASP A 289 -7.78 10.26 2.71
C ASP A 289 -6.67 10.54 3.74
N LEU A 290 -6.95 11.49 4.64
CA LEU A 290 -6.05 11.84 5.74
C LEU A 290 -5.78 10.64 6.67
N LYS A 291 -6.76 9.73 6.83
CA LYS A 291 -6.60 8.49 7.61
C LYS A 291 -5.38 7.67 7.17
N THR A 292 -5.07 7.67 5.88
CA THR A 292 -3.88 6.97 5.34
C THR A 292 -2.58 7.61 5.82
N THR A 293 -2.57 8.91 6.11
CA THR A 293 -1.38 9.65 6.57
C THR A 293 -1.28 9.62 8.10
N GLN A 294 -2.40 9.48 8.82
CA GLN A 294 -2.42 9.37 10.29
C GLN A 294 -1.62 8.17 10.83
N ILE A 295 -1.37 7.15 9.98
CA ILE A 295 -0.51 6.02 10.36
C ILE A 295 0.91 6.47 10.75
N TYR A 296 1.42 7.52 10.12
CA TYR A 296 2.74 8.08 10.41
C TYR A 296 2.76 8.82 11.76
N ALA A 297 1.73 9.62 12.04
CA ALA A 297 1.60 10.32 13.30
C ALA A 297 1.47 9.34 14.50
N ARG A 298 0.83 8.19 14.30
CA ARG A 298 0.73 7.14 15.31
C ARG A 298 2.04 6.40 15.56
N ALA A 299 2.87 6.27 14.54
CA ALA A 299 4.12 5.48 14.58
C ALA A 299 5.28 6.24 15.25
N ASN A 300 5.23 7.58 15.34
CA ASN A 300 6.36 8.38 15.83
C ASN A 300 6.23 8.69 17.33
N ILE A 301 6.92 7.89 18.16
CA ILE A 301 6.98 8.08 19.62
C ILE A 301 7.82 9.31 19.97
N GLU A 302 8.89 9.60 19.20
CA GLU A 302 9.77 10.75 19.44
C GLU A 302 9.04 12.09 19.27
N MET A 303 8.19 12.21 18.22
CA MET A 303 7.35 13.41 18.07
C MET A 303 6.36 13.58 19.22
N LYS A 304 5.80 12.47 19.73
CA LYS A 304 4.90 12.52 20.89
C LYS A 304 5.63 12.99 22.13
N ARG A 305 6.84 12.50 22.33
CA ARG A 305 7.71 12.93 23.44
C ARG A 305 8.07 14.41 23.30
N ALA A 306 8.55 14.84 22.13
CA ALA A 306 8.87 16.25 21.87
C ALA A 306 7.65 17.17 22.03
N ALA A 307 6.46 16.70 21.66
CA ALA A 307 5.22 17.45 21.90
C ALA A 307 4.90 17.58 23.40
N LEU A 308 5.11 16.52 24.18
CA LEU A 308 4.95 16.56 25.63
C LEU A 308 5.99 17.49 26.28
N GLU A 309 7.24 17.45 25.83
CA GLU A 309 8.32 18.34 26.32
C GLU A 309 8.01 19.82 26.00
N LYS A 310 7.38 20.12 24.85
CA LYS A 310 6.96 21.49 24.48
C LYS A 310 5.78 22.01 25.33
N VAL A 311 4.91 21.12 25.80
CA VAL A 311 3.77 21.50 26.70
C VAL A 311 4.26 21.79 28.11
N GLY A 312 5.48 21.35 28.45
CA GLY A 312 6.08 21.49 29.77
C GLY A 312 5.49 20.48 30.78
N ASP A 313 6.24 20.24 31.83
CA ASP A 313 5.77 19.45 32.98
C ASP A 313 4.69 20.24 33.75
N SER A 314 3.47 20.19 33.22
CA SER A 314 2.28 20.62 33.96
C SER A 314 1.69 19.47 34.79
N SER A 315 2.45 18.39 34.95
CA SER A 315 2.11 17.38 35.93
C SER A 315 2.41 17.98 37.30
N PRO A 316 1.43 18.23 38.14
CA PRO A 316 1.69 18.42 39.56
C PRO A 316 2.14 17.03 40.07
N VAL A 317 3.40 16.70 39.86
CA VAL A 317 4.02 15.64 40.65
C VAL A 317 4.14 16.23 42.03
N ALA A 318 3.05 16.24 42.78
CA ALA A 318 3.18 15.99 44.20
C ALA A 318 4.08 14.75 44.26
N GLU A 319 5.27 14.90 44.83
CA GLU A 319 6.15 13.77 45.14
C GLU A 319 5.26 12.72 45.80
N LEU A 320 4.90 11.68 45.08
CA LEU A 320 4.18 10.57 45.67
C LEU A 320 5.12 10.05 46.75
N PRO A 321 4.74 10.08 48.05
CA PRO A 321 5.59 9.63 49.12
C PRO A 321 5.99 8.21 48.76
N SER A 322 7.32 7.96 48.73
CA SER A 322 7.82 6.64 48.39
C SER A 322 7.17 5.66 49.38
N TRP A 323 6.51 4.63 48.88
CA TRP A 323 5.94 3.55 49.68
C TRP A 323 6.96 2.93 50.66
N GLN A 324 8.24 3.11 50.40
CA GLN A 324 9.35 2.70 51.26
C GLN A 324 9.46 3.57 52.55
N LEU A 325 8.91 4.76 52.54
CA LEU A 325 8.88 5.67 53.67
C LEU A 325 7.59 5.55 54.47
N ASP A 326 6.57 4.93 53.91
CA ASP A 326 5.29 4.74 54.59
C ASP A 326 5.26 3.34 55.22
N LYS A 327 5.13 3.29 56.54
CA LYS A 327 5.13 2.05 57.31
C LYS A 327 3.83 1.26 57.16
N ASP A 328 2.78 1.87 56.58
CA ASP A 328 1.49 1.23 56.33
C ASP A 328 1.11 1.26 54.85
N LEU A 329 1.58 0.22 54.11
CA LEU A 329 1.27 0.03 52.70
C LEU A 329 -0.23 0.02 52.37
N LEU A 330 -1.05 -0.44 53.32
CA LEU A 330 -2.52 -0.48 53.17
C LEU A 330 -3.15 0.91 53.26
N GLN A 331 -2.66 1.80 54.11
CA GLN A 331 -3.07 3.19 54.15
C GLN A 331 -2.67 3.96 52.90
N TRP A 332 -1.43 3.73 52.42
CA TRP A 332 -0.94 4.32 51.19
C TRP A 332 -1.78 3.89 49.97
N LEU A 333 -2.09 2.59 49.84
CA LEU A 333 -2.95 2.05 48.75
C LEU A 333 -4.39 2.59 48.82
N LYS A 334 -4.91 2.97 49.98
CA LYS A 334 -6.24 3.58 50.13
C LYS A 334 -6.26 5.06 49.79
N ALA A 335 -5.12 5.71 49.78
CA ALA A 335 -4.94 7.13 49.43
C ALA A 335 -4.64 7.38 47.94
N LEU A 336 -4.40 6.32 47.15
CA LEU A 336 -4.34 6.32 45.69
C LEU A 336 -5.74 6.23 45.11
#